data_272751c859a7686f77b921952b60a137
#
_entry.id   272751c859a7686f77b921952b60a137
#
_cell.length_a   1.000
_cell.length_b   1.000
_cell.length_c   1.000
_cell.angle_alpha   90.00
_cell.angle_beta   90.00
_cell.angle_gamma   90.00
#
_symmetry.space_group_name_H-M   'P 1'
#
loop_
_entity.id
_entity.type
_entity.pdbx_description
1 polymer ?
#
loop_
_entity_poly.entity_id
_entity_poly.type
_entity_poly.pdbx_seq_one_letter_code
_entity_poly.pdbx_strand_id
1 'polypeptide(L)'
;IKQIIQLANTYKTPITFRAAGTSLSGQSSCDGVLVVIKFAFKKIKINKDANEITLGCGVVGIHANESLAFLKKKIGPDPATINSALIGGIINNNSSGMCCGTKDNSYKTLRSIRVILANGSMLDTSDALSVARFKDENKKLINELREIKEEINANKELKDLIIKKFKIKNTTGYSLNAFVDYDDEIDILAHLLIGSEGTLGFVSEVKLAVLDDLEFKACALLFFDNINNAANTIKEFAKVDFVSSAEIMDYASLKAASTYDELRDILADIKEGNTCVLIQSEHSNELKLDENINKIKEISKLAYKSYFSKNKAEYDLWWKIRKALLPIAASLRKAGSTVITEDVCFNIEDLADGIKSIQELFYKYGFGDNGIIFGHALAGNIHFIITPDLNNKLEFDNFSNLVKEMSNIVASYGGSIKAEHGTGRMVAPFVEVEWGKQAYL
;
A
#
# COMPACT_ATOMS: atom_id res chain seq x y z
N ILE A 1 9.43 -6.41 -25.71
CA ILE A 1 8.09 -6.23 -25.15
C ILE A 1 7.11 -5.87 -26.26
N LYS A 2 7.32 -4.79 -27.05
CA LYS A 2 6.41 -4.38 -28.11
C LYS A 2 6.01 -5.55 -29.04
N GLN A 3 6.96 -6.36 -29.50
CA GLN A 3 6.68 -7.54 -30.32
C GLN A 3 5.81 -8.59 -29.60
N ILE A 4 6.02 -8.80 -28.30
CA ILE A 4 5.20 -9.73 -27.50
C ILE A 4 3.75 -9.22 -27.46
N ILE A 5 3.55 -7.91 -27.19
CA ILE A 5 2.21 -7.30 -27.19
C ILE A 5 1.55 -7.43 -28.58
N GLN A 6 2.28 -7.17 -29.65
CA GLN A 6 1.77 -7.29 -31.02
C GLN A 6 1.35 -8.73 -31.36
N LEU A 7 2.17 -9.73 -30.99
CA LEU A 7 1.82 -11.14 -31.16
C LEU A 7 0.58 -11.52 -30.33
N ALA A 8 0.52 -11.09 -29.08
CA ALA A 8 -0.64 -11.34 -28.22
C ALA A 8 -1.93 -10.77 -28.82
N ASN A 9 -1.87 -9.55 -29.36
CA ASN A 9 -3.00 -8.94 -30.08
C ASN A 9 -3.39 -9.73 -31.34
N THR A 10 -2.40 -10.17 -32.14
CA THR A 10 -2.64 -10.96 -33.37
C THR A 10 -3.34 -12.28 -33.04
N TYR A 11 -2.90 -12.99 -32.01
CA TYR A 11 -3.45 -14.27 -31.59
C TYR A 11 -4.56 -14.17 -30.55
N LYS A 12 -4.99 -12.93 -30.17
CA LYS A 12 -6.02 -12.67 -29.14
C LYS A 12 -5.75 -13.43 -27.83
N THR A 13 -4.47 -13.51 -27.46
CA THR A 13 -4.01 -14.25 -26.28
C THR A 13 -3.78 -13.28 -25.11
N PRO A 14 -4.43 -13.47 -23.94
CA PRO A 14 -4.15 -12.66 -22.76
C PRO A 14 -2.69 -12.78 -22.33
N ILE A 15 -2.09 -11.64 -21.95
CA ILE A 15 -0.75 -11.61 -21.38
C ILE A 15 -0.76 -10.94 -20.01
N THR A 16 0.08 -11.44 -19.12
CA THR A 16 0.33 -10.80 -17.81
C THR A 16 1.84 -10.61 -17.64
N PHE A 17 2.24 -9.38 -17.32
CA PHE A 17 3.61 -9.07 -16.95
C PHE A 17 3.79 -9.32 -15.45
N ARG A 18 4.72 -10.23 -15.12
CA ARG A 18 5.04 -10.56 -13.72
C ARG A 18 6.41 -10.02 -13.36
N ALA A 19 6.46 -9.19 -12.34
CA ALA A 19 7.68 -8.73 -11.68
C ALA A 19 8.21 -9.82 -10.72
N ALA A 20 8.38 -9.53 -9.42
CA ALA A 20 8.77 -10.53 -8.42
C ALA A 20 7.64 -11.49 -8.02
N GLY A 21 6.40 -11.15 -8.32
CA GLY A 21 5.23 -11.95 -7.95
C GLY A 21 4.88 -11.87 -6.46
N THR A 22 5.17 -10.76 -5.82
CA THR A 22 4.87 -10.50 -4.40
C THR A 22 3.44 -10.06 -4.14
N SER A 23 2.62 -9.94 -5.18
CA SER A 23 1.20 -9.58 -5.09
C SER A 23 0.39 -10.63 -4.32
N LEU A 24 -0.64 -10.19 -3.60
CA LEU A 24 -1.43 -11.02 -2.68
C LEU A 24 -2.83 -11.37 -3.21
N SER A 25 -3.37 -10.59 -4.17
CA SER A 25 -4.77 -10.70 -4.64
C SER A 25 -4.90 -11.28 -6.05
N GLY A 26 -3.92 -12.07 -6.52
CA GLY A 26 -3.96 -12.82 -7.78
C GLY A 26 -3.49 -12.06 -9.03
N GLN A 27 -2.88 -10.88 -8.88
CA GLN A 27 -2.41 -10.07 -10.02
C GLN A 27 -1.30 -10.72 -10.84
N SER A 28 -0.47 -11.55 -10.21
CA SER A 28 0.73 -12.13 -10.83
C SER A 28 0.50 -13.46 -11.55
N SER A 29 -0.74 -13.85 -11.77
CA SER A 29 -1.14 -15.08 -12.46
C SER A 29 -2.10 -14.81 -13.62
N CYS A 30 -2.08 -15.66 -14.65
CA CYS A 30 -3.00 -15.57 -15.77
C CYS A 30 -3.25 -16.96 -16.40
N ASP A 31 -4.30 -17.03 -17.23
CA ASP A 31 -4.66 -18.21 -17.99
C ASP A 31 -4.06 -18.19 -19.42
N GLY A 32 -3.27 -17.15 -19.73
CA GLY A 32 -2.61 -16.94 -21.02
C GLY A 32 -1.09 -16.98 -20.88
N VAL A 33 -0.40 -16.06 -21.55
CA VAL A 33 1.05 -15.94 -21.53
C VAL A 33 1.53 -15.12 -20.35
N LEU A 34 2.33 -15.73 -19.47
CA LEU A 34 2.99 -15.06 -18.37
C LEU A 34 4.38 -14.59 -18.78
N VAL A 35 4.59 -13.29 -18.85
CA VAL A 35 5.88 -12.65 -19.18
C VAL A 35 6.60 -12.26 -17.91
N VAL A 36 7.63 -13.03 -17.53
CA VAL A 36 8.38 -12.81 -16.28
C VAL A 36 9.57 -11.88 -16.51
N ILE A 37 9.62 -10.78 -15.78
CA ILE A 37 10.73 -9.82 -15.81
C ILE A 37 11.78 -10.25 -14.77
N LYS A 38 12.92 -10.82 -15.24
CA LYS A 38 13.99 -11.31 -14.34
C LYS A 38 15.25 -10.46 -14.39
N PHE A 39 15.91 -10.40 -15.55
CA PHE A 39 17.26 -9.83 -15.68
C PHE A 39 17.31 -8.58 -16.55
N ALA A 40 16.19 -8.20 -17.14
CA ALA A 40 16.07 -7.01 -17.97
C ALA A 40 15.69 -5.77 -17.15
N PHE A 41 15.88 -4.59 -17.75
CA PHE A 41 15.46 -3.29 -17.18
C PHE A 41 16.10 -2.99 -15.81
N LYS A 42 17.42 -3.17 -15.67
CA LYS A 42 18.17 -2.98 -14.41
C LYS A 42 18.84 -1.60 -14.27
N LYS A 43 18.44 -0.63 -15.08
CA LYS A 43 19.03 0.71 -15.07
C LYS A 43 18.72 1.42 -13.74
N ILE A 44 19.74 1.99 -13.13
CA ILE A 44 19.67 2.92 -12.00
C ILE A 44 20.49 4.17 -12.41
N LYS A 45 19.91 5.36 -12.32
CA LYS A 45 20.59 6.61 -12.61
C LYS A 45 20.08 7.71 -11.68
N ILE A 46 20.94 8.24 -10.84
CA ILE A 46 20.68 9.40 -9.99
C ILE A 46 21.06 10.65 -10.78
N ASN A 47 20.26 11.72 -10.73
CA ASN A 47 20.59 12.99 -11.37
C ASN A 47 21.68 13.75 -10.58
N LYS A 48 22.20 14.84 -11.15
CA LYS A 48 23.33 15.58 -10.55
C LYS A 48 22.99 16.19 -9.18
N ASP A 49 21.75 16.63 -9.01
CA ASP A 49 21.29 17.30 -7.80
C ASP A 49 20.82 16.31 -6.72
N ALA A 50 20.87 15.01 -7.02
CA ALA A 50 20.42 13.93 -6.15
C ALA A 50 18.99 14.11 -5.61
N ASN A 51 18.12 14.76 -6.40
CA ASN A 51 16.70 14.95 -6.06
C ASN A 51 15.77 14.06 -6.89
N GLU A 52 16.31 13.32 -7.88
CA GLU A 52 15.59 12.38 -8.72
C GLU A 52 16.41 11.12 -9.01
N ILE A 53 15.74 10.00 -9.13
CA ILE A 53 16.32 8.72 -9.53
C ILE A 53 15.54 8.12 -10.70
N THR A 54 16.23 7.68 -11.75
CA THR A 54 15.64 6.94 -12.87
C THR A 54 15.88 5.46 -12.67
N LEU A 55 14.81 4.67 -12.72
CA LEU A 55 14.78 3.24 -12.40
C LEU A 55 14.11 2.44 -13.51
N GLY A 56 14.79 1.42 -14.01
CA GLY A 56 14.19 0.40 -14.84
C GLY A 56 13.23 -0.49 -14.05
N CYS A 57 12.16 -0.97 -14.66
CA CYS A 57 11.12 -1.75 -14.00
C CYS A 57 11.62 -3.07 -13.38
N GLY A 58 12.78 -3.57 -13.79
CA GLY A 58 13.41 -4.79 -13.25
C GLY A 58 14.33 -4.56 -12.05
N VAL A 59 14.53 -3.34 -11.59
CA VAL A 59 15.32 -3.03 -10.38
C VAL A 59 14.56 -3.50 -9.15
N VAL A 60 15.23 -4.11 -8.18
CA VAL A 60 14.65 -4.42 -6.86
C VAL A 60 14.60 -3.14 -6.04
N GLY A 61 13.50 -2.89 -5.33
CA GLY A 61 13.29 -1.64 -4.59
C GLY A 61 14.44 -1.31 -3.63
N ILE A 62 14.94 -2.31 -2.88
CA ILE A 62 16.06 -2.08 -1.95
C ILE A 62 17.33 -1.62 -2.67
N HIS A 63 17.61 -2.09 -3.89
CA HIS A 63 18.80 -1.66 -4.63
C HIS A 63 18.74 -0.17 -5.04
N ALA A 64 17.52 0.37 -5.21
CA ALA A 64 17.34 1.82 -5.38
C ALA A 64 17.77 2.58 -4.11
N ASN A 65 17.33 2.11 -2.93
CA ASN A 65 17.72 2.71 -1.66
C ASN A 65 19.22 2.55 -1.35
N GLU A 66 19.79 1.37 -1.61
CA GLU A 66 21.24 1.14 -1.47
C GLU A 66 22.06 2.12 -2.34
N SER A 67 21.60 2.40 -3.56
CA SER A 67 22.28 3.36 -4.45
C SER A 67 22.17 4.82 -3.99
N LEU A 68 21.18 5.14 -3.15
CA LEU A 68 20.93 6.46 -2.57
C LEU A 68 21.53 6.64 -1.16
N ALA A 69 21.86 5.54 -0.47
CA ALA A 69 22.24 5.54 0.94
C ALA A 69 23.44 6.46 1.26
N PHE A 70 24.47 6.49 0.38
CA PHE A 70 25.64 7.36 0.57
C PHE A 70 25.31 8.86 0.48
N LEU A 71 24.14 9.20 -0.12
CA LEU A 71 23.60 10.56 -0.19
C LEU A 71 22.64 10.87 0.95
N LYS A 72 22.43 9.93 1.90
CA LYS A 72 21.40 9.98 2.94
C LYS A 72 20.00 10.22 2.35
N LYS A 73 19.69 9.48 1.27
CA LYS A 73 18.41 9.59 0.57
C LYS A 73 17.80 8.22 0.31
N LYS A 74 16.49 8.20 0.06
CA LYS A 74 15.68 7.00 -0.23
C LYS A 74 14.60 7.30 -1.26
N ILE A 75 14.03 6.27 -1.89
CA ILE A 75 12.78 6.42 -2.65
C ILE A 75 11.60 6.53 -1.70
N GLY A 76 10.51 7.15 -2.16
CA GLY A 76 9.29 7.33 -1.36
C GLY A 76 8.55 6.02 -1.07
N PRO A 77 8.21 5.20 -2.07
CA PRO A 77 7.48 3.95 -1.85
C PRO A 77 8.30 2.96 -0.99
N ASP A 78 7.71 2.48 0.11
CA ASP A 78 8.37 1.61 1.09
C ASP A 78 7.58 0.32 1.41
N PRO A 79 7.11 -0.45 0.41
CA PRO A 79 6.33 -1.65 0.67
C PRO A 79 7.10 -2.64 1.56
N ALA A 80 6.38 -3.43 2.37
CA ALA A 80 6.99 -4.44 3.24
C ALA A 80 7.88 -5.44 2.46
N THR A 81 7.61 -5.63 1.19
CA THR A 81 8.36 -6.49 0.26
C THR A 81 9.50 -5.80 -0.48
N ILE A 82 9.92 -4.60 -0.09
CA ILE A 82 10.92 -3.77 -0.81
C ILE A 82 12.23 -4.53 -1.11
N ASN A 83 12.59 -5.50 -0.26
CA ASN A 83 13.79 -6.32 -0.42
C ASN A 83 13.69 -7.31 -1.60
N SER A 84 12.51 -7.53 -2.16
CA SER A 84 12.27 -8.49 -3.25
C SER A 84 11.42 -7.90 -4.38
N ALA A 85 10.52 -6.98 -4.09
CA ALA A 85 9.65 -6.37 -5.08
C ALA A 85 10.43 -5.56 -6.11
N LEU A 86 10.05 -5.71 -7.39
CA LEU A 86 10.65 -4.94 -8.48
C LEU A 86 9.92 -3.60 -8.64
N ILE A 87 10.64 -2.58 -9.07
CA ILE A 87 10.09 -1.23 -9.33
C ILE A 87 8.86 -1.29 -10.22
N GLY A 88 8.84 -2.12 -11.27
CA GLY A 88 7.66 -2.27 -12.13
C GLY A 88 6.42 -2.72 -11.35
N GLY A 89 6.56 -3.64 -10.39
CA GLY A 89 5.48 -4.06 -9.51
C GLY A 89 5.07 -2.96 -8.52
N ILE A 90 6.04 -2.30 -7.88
CA ILE A 90 5.82 -1.20 -6.93
C ILE A 90 5.01 -0.06 -7.59
N ILE A 91 5.38 0.32 -8.80
CA ILE A 91 4.72 1.39 -9.57
C ILE A 91 3.30 0.99 -10.00
N ASN A 92 3.16 -0.20 -10.63
CA ASN A 92 1.87 -0.63 -11.15
C ASN A 92 0.86 -0.96 -10.05
N ASN A 93 1.30 -1.26 -8.84
CA ASN A 93 0.43 -1.44 -7.68
C ASN A 93 0.21 -0.13 -6.88
N ASN A 94 0.97 0.93 -7.14
CA ASN A 94 1.10 2.10 -6.26
C ASN A 94 1.41 1.69 -4.81
N SER A 95 2.33 0.73 -4.68
CA SER A 95 2.66 0.13 -3.39
C SER A 95 3.12 1.19 -2.41
N SER A 96 2.57 1.15 -1.23
CA SER A 96 2.99 1.96 -0.10
C SER A 96 3.35 1.06 1.08
N GLY A 97 3.82 1.64 2.14
CA GLY A 97 4.21 0.91 3.34
C GLY A 97 3.97 1.71 4.60
N MET A 98 4.85 1.54 5.56
CA MET A 98 4.68 2.02 6.92
C MET A 98 4.89 3.53 7.07
N CYS A 99 5.77 4.11 6.24
CA CYS A 99 6.19 5.52 6.38
C CYS A 99 5.69 6.41 5.23
N CYS A 100 5.60 5.91 4.00
CA CYS A 100 5.30 6.77 2.84
C CYS A 100 3.85 7.31 2.83
N GLY A 101 2.90 6.62 3.44
CA GLY A 101 1.51 7.04 3.48
C GLY A 101 0.95 7.35 2.07
N THR A 102 0.16 8.42 2.00
CA THR A 102 -0.33 8.97 0.72
C THR A 102 0.54 10.10 0.18
N LYS A 103 1.55 10.57 0.94
CA LYS A 103 2.39 11.72 0.59
C LYS A 103 3.54 11.35 -0.34
N ASP A 104 4.15 10.18 -0.11
CA ASP A 104 5.43 9.81 -0.69
C ASP A 104 5.35 8.51 -1.51
N ASN A 105 4.13 8.08 -1.86
CA ASN A 105 3.89 6.90 -2.69
C ASN A 105 4.34 7.11 -4.15
N SER A 106 4.23 6.07 -4.97
CA SER A 106 4.64 6.12 -6.39
C SER A 106 3.91 7.22 -7.17
N TYR A 107 2.63 7.44 -6.88
CA TYR A 107 1.82 8.46 -7.54
C TYR A 107 2.33 9.89 -7.27
N LYS A 108 2.66 10.21 -6.03
CA LYS A 108 3.12 11.57 -5.64
C LYS A 108 4.58 11.83 -5.99
N THR A 109 5.41 10.78 -6.04
CA THR A 109 6.84 10.91 -6.34
C THR A 109 7.18 10.79 -7.81
N LEU A 110 6.23 10.41 -8.68
CA LEU A 110 6.45 10.31 -10.13
C LEU A 110 6.93 11.64 -10.73
N ARG A 111 7.98 11.57 -11.57
CA ARG A 111 8.50 12.68 -12.38
C ARG A 111 8.39 12.41 -13.88
N SER A 112 8.60 11.18 -14.28
CA SER A 112 8.35 10.73 -15.66
C SER A 112 8.20 9.22 -15.72
N ILE A 113 7.58 8.75 -16.80
CA ILE A 113 7.33 7.34 -17.05
C ILE A 113 7.59 7.00 -18.52
N ARG A 114 8.14 5.81 -18.76
CA ARG A 114 8.23 5.22 -20.09
C ARG A 114 7.37 3.96 -20.15
N VAL A 115 6.39 3.96 -21.05
CA VAL A 115 5.37 2.91 -21.16
C VAL A 115 5.18 2.43 -22.59
N ILE A 116 4.73 1.18 -22.73
CA ILE A 116 4.20 0.61 -23.97
C ILE A 116 2.76 0.21 -23.70
N LEU A 117 1.81 0.83 -24.40
CA LEU A 117 0.38 0.54 -24.24
C LEU A 117 -0.01 -0.77 -24.94
N ALA A 118 -1.23 -1.25 -24.69
CA ALA A 118 -1.76 -2.50 -25.25
C ALA A 118 -1.81 -2.49 -26.77
N ASN A 119 -1.99 -1.32 -27.41
CA ASN A 119 -1.95 -1.17 -28.88
C ASN A 119 -0.52 -1.14 -29.46
N GLY A 120 0.51 -1.21 -28.62
CA GLY A 120 1.92 -1.12 -29.01
C GLY A 120 2.47 0.31 -29.15
N SER A 121 1.67 1.34 -28.87
CA SER A 121 2.15 2.74 -28.80
C SER A 121 3.14 2.91 -27.65
N MET A 122 4.17 3.72 -27.87
CA MET A 122 5.24 3.98 -26.90
C MET A 122 5.21 5.44 -26.48
N LEU A 123 5.28 5.67 -25.17
CA LEU A 123 5.35 7.02 -24.59
C LEU A 123 6.54 7.09 -23.63
N ASP A 124 7.35 8.12 -23.78
CA ASP A 124 8.32 8.59 -22.79
C ASP A 124 7.95 10.02 -22.42
N THR A 125 7.41 10.22 -21.21
CA THR A 125 6.94 11.53 -20.78
C THR A 125 8.09 12.53 -20.47
N SER A 126 9.33 12.07 -20.45
CA SER A 126 10.50 12.93 -20.30
C SER A 126 11.06 13.45 -21.64
N ASP A 127 10.54 12.96 -22.76
CA ASP A 127 10.98 13.32 -24.11
C ASP A 127 9.84 14.04 -24.87
N ALA A 128 10.01 15.33 -25.10
CA ALA A 128 9.03 16.17 -25.79
C ALA A 128 8.68 15.66 -27.20
N LEU A 129 9.65 15.07 -27.92
CA LEU A 129 9.39 14.49 -29.25
C LEU A 129 8.56 13.21 -29.15
N SER A 130 8.83 12.39 -28.14
CA SER A 130 8.00 11.21 -27.84
C SER A 130 6.57 11.61 -27.50
N VAL A 131 6.39 12.63 -26.67
CA VAL A 131 5.06 13.15 -26.30
C VAL A 131 4.30 13.67 -27.51
N ALA A 132 4.94 14.50 -28.34
CA ALA A 132 4.29 15.06 -29.55
C ALA A 132 3.86 13.96 -30.51
N ARG A 133 4.74 13.00 -30.79
CA ARG A 133 4.42 11.84 -31.64
C ARG A 133 3.29 11.00 -31.06
N PHE A 134 3.33 10.74 -29.74
CA PHE A 134 2.28 9.95 -29.08
C PHE A 134 0.91 10.63 -29.16
N LYS A 135 0.83 11.94 -28.92
CA LYS A 135 -0.42 12.72 -29.04
C LYS A 135 -0.97 12.66 -30.47
N ASP A 136 -0.11 12.73 -31.50
CA ASP A 136 -0.53 12.64 -32.89
C ASP A 136 -1.00 11.23 -33.31
N GLU A 137 -0.27 10.19 -32.90
CA GLU A 137 -0.60 8.79 -33.21
C GLU A 137 -1.83 8.26 -32.43
N ASN A 138 -2.17 8.86 -31.27
CA ASN A 138 -3.21 8.38 -30.36
C ASN A 138 -4.30 9.44 -30.08
N LYS A 139 -4.67 10.24 -31.08
CA LYS A 139 -5.66 11.35 -30.96
C LYS A 139 -6.97 10.92 -30.30
N LYS A 140 -7.45 9.71 -30.62
CA LYS A 140 -8.68 9.18 -30.02
C LYS A 140 -8.53 9.05 -28.50
N LEU A 141 -7.47 8.39 -28.02
CA LEU A 141 -7.20 8.23 -26.59
C LEU A 141 -7.06 9.58 -25.86
N ILE A 142 -6.34 10.52 -26.48
CA ILE A 142 -6.16 11.87 -25.93
C ILE A 142 -7.51 12.60 -25.79
N ASN A 143 -8.38 12.50 -26.80
CA ASN A 143 -9.72 13.09 -26.73
C ASN A 143 -10.59 12.41 -25.67
N GLU A 144 -10.59 11.08 -25.58
CA GLU A 144 -11.33 10.34 -24.55
C GLU A 144 -10.88 10.72 -23.13
N LEU A 145 -9.58 10.88 -22.89
CA LEU A 145 -9.07 11.36 -21.58
C LEU A 145 -9.60 12.77 -21.26
N ARG A 146 -9.68 13.64 -22.25
CA ARG A 146 -10.24 14.99 -22.08
C ARG A 146 -11.73 14.97 -21.78
N GLU A 147 -12.50 14.18 -22.52
CA GLU A 147 -13.94 14.01 -22.34
C GLU A 147 -14.26 13.49 -20.93
N ILE A 148 -13.55 12.46 -20.44
CA ILE A 148 -13.70 11.95 -19.07
C ILE A 148 -13.39 13.03 -18.05
N LYS A 149 -12.31 13.80 -18.25
CA LYS A 149 -11.95 14.92 -17.35
C LYS A 149 -13.06 15.97 -17.31
N GLU A 150 -13.60 16.34 -18.46
CA GLU A 150 -14.70 17.30 -18.58
C GLU A 150 -15.97 16.80 -17.86
N GLU A 151 -16.31 15.52 -18.03
CA GLU A 151 -17.43 14.86 -17.34
C GLU A 151 -17.25 14.91 -15.82
N ILE A 152 -16.07 14.53 -15.30
CA ILE A 152 -15.76 14.58 -13.87
C ILE A 152 -15.86 16.01 -13.33
N ASN A 153 -15.33 17.00 -14.06
CA ASN A 153 -15.38 18.40 -13.64
C ASN A 153 -16.80 18.99 -13.68
N ALA A 154 -17.65 18.54 -14.59
CA ALA A 154 -19.06 18.95 -14.67
C ALA A 154 -19.90 18.32 -13.55
N ASN A 155 -19.47 17.19 -12.98
CA ASN A 155 -20.17 16.50 -11.92
C ASN A 155 -19.51 16.71 -10.56
N LYS A 156 -20.03 17.66 -9.82
CA LYS A 156 -19.48 18.02 -8.50
C LYS A 156 -19.46 16.83 -7.51
N GLU A 157 -20.52 16.02 -7.49
CA GLU A 157 -20.62 14.90 -6.54
C GLU A 157 -19.56 13.83 -6.82
N LEU A 158 -19.35 13.49 -8.11
CA LEU A 158 -18.31 12.57 -8.54
C LEU A 158 -16.91 13.12 -8.22
N LYS A 159 -16.67 14.38 -8.53
CA LYS A 159 -15.38 15.02 -8.23
C LYS A 159 -15.08 15.04 -6.73
N ASP A 160 -16.06 15.41 -5.89
CA ASP A 160 -15.91 15.45 -4.44
C ASP A 160 -15.69 14.02 -3.87
N LEU A 161 -16.36 13.00 -4.43
CA LEU A 161 -16.14 11.60 -4.09
C LEU A 161 -14.69 11.18 -4.38
N ILE A 162 -14.18 11.46 -5.58
CA ILE A 162 -12.80 11.15 -5.98
C ILE A 162 -11.82 11.82 -5.02
N ILE A 163 -11.96 13.12 -4.77
CA ILE A 163 -11.11 13.88 -3.84
C ILE A 163 -11.13 13.24 -2.44
N LYS A 164 -12.30 12.87 -1.93
CA LYS A 164 -12.45 12.26 -0.61
C LYS A 164 -11.75 10.90 -0.54
N LYS A 165 -11.95 10.04 -1.54
CA LYS A 165 -11.41 8.68 -1.59
C LYS A 165 -9.89 8.64 -1.62
N PHE A 166 -9.23 9.58 -2.28
CA PHE A 166 -7.77 9.65 -2.35
C PHE A 166 -7.10 10.49 -1.23
N LYS A 167 -7.86 10.94 -0.24
CA LYS A 167 -7.29 11.43 1.04
C LYS A 167 -6.78 10.31 1.93
N ILE A 168 -7.28 9.09 1.75
CA ILE A 168 -6.82 7.87 2.40
C ILE A 168 -6.09 6.99 1.39
N LYS A 169 -5.39 5.94 1.85
CA LYS A 169 -4.81 4.95 0.95
C LYS A 169 -5.92 4.26 0.16
N ASN A 170 -5.80 4.25 -1.15
CA ASN A 170 -6.77 3.63 -2.05
C ASN A 170 -6.09 3.06 -3.28
N THR A 171 -6.24 1.76 -3.48
CA THR A 171 -5.83 1.02 -4.67
C THR A 171 -6.98 0.19 -5.24
N THR A 172 -8.22 0.57 -4.92
CA THR A 172 -9.44 -0.02 -5.49
C THR A 172 -9.75 0.63 -6.83
N GLY A 173 -9.61 -0.10 -7.92
CA GLY A 173 -9.76 0.42 -9.28
C GLY A 173 -8.53 1.22 -9.73
N TYR A 174 -8.75 2.20 -10.60
CA TYR A 174 -7.70 3.07 -11.14
C TYR A 174 -7.54 4.36 -10.33
N SER A 175 -6.42 5.04 -10.51
CA SER A 175 -6.11 6.32 -9.87
C SER A 175 -6.94 7.48 -10.48
N LEU A 176 -8.26 7.47 -10.25
CA LEU A 176 -9.20 8.47 -10.81
C LEU A 176 -8.87 9.90 -10.41
N ASN A 177 -8.16 10.09 -9.29
CA ASN A 177 -7.64 11.40 -8.89
C ASN A 177 -6.72 12.04 -9.94
N ALA A 178 -6.16 11.28 -10.87
CA ALA A 178 -5.38 11.82 -11.97
C ALA A 178 -6.17 12.85 -12.81
N PHE A 179 -7.47 12.63 -13.00
CA PHE A 179 -8.35 13.58 -13.69
C PHE A 179 -8.65 14.86 -12.90
N VAL A 180 -8.43 14.84 -11.60
CA VAL A 180 -8.64 15.98 -10.70
C VAL A 180 -7.33 16.72 -10.43
N ASP A 181 -6.24 15.97 -10.27
CA ASP A 181 -4.93 16.50 -9.88
C ASP A 181 -4.16 17.14 -11.06
N TYR A 182 -4.43 16.73 -12.32
CA TYR A 182 -3.67 17.14 -13.51
C TYR A 182 -4.54 17.69 -14.62
N ASP A 183 -3.99 18.63 -15.41
CA ASP A 183 -4.68 19.26 -16.55
C ASP A 183 -4.27 18.69 -17.90
N ASP A 184 -3.00 18.34 -18.10
CA ASP A 184 -2.51 17.75 -19.36
C ASP A 184 -2.84 16.26 -19.45
N GLU A 185 -3.31 15.81 -20.61
CA GLU A 185 -3.73 14.43 -20.83
C GLU A 185 -2.59 13.41 -20.68
N ILE A 186 -1.33 13.84 -20.92
CA ILE A 186 -0.16 12.97 -20.74
C ILE A 186 0.13 12.78 -19.24
N ASP A 187 -0.02 13.82 -18.43
CA ASP A 187 0.13 13.72 -16.98
C ASP A 187 -0.99 12.87 -16.37
N ILE A 188 -2.23 13.03 -16.87
CA ILE A 188 -3.36 12.17 -16.49
C ILE A 188 -3.04 10.70 -16.81
N LEU A 189 -2.64 10.41 -18.04
CA LEU A 189 -2.30 9.04 -18.46
C LEU A 189 -1.14 8.46 -17.66
N ALA A 190 -0.09 9.24 -17.41
CA ALA A 190 1.06 8.83 -16.61
C ALA A 190 0.66 8.40 -15.21
N HIS A 191 -0.25 9.15 -14.56
CA HIS A 191 -0.71 8.86 -13.20
C HIS A 191 -1.80 7.80 -13.15
N LEU A 192 -2.60 7.59 -14.20
CA LEU A 192 -3.49 6.43 -14.33
C LEU A 192 -2.73 5.10 -14.42
N LEU A 193 -1.51 5.11 -14.98
CA LEU A 193 -0.65 3.92 -15.01
C LEU A 193 -0.14 3.51 -13.62
N ILE A 194 -0.06 4.47 -12.68
CA ILE A 194 0.29 4.17 -11.29
C ILE A 194 -0.91 3.51 -10.59
N GLY A 195 -0.72 2.28 -10.11
CA GLY A 195 -1.81 1.50 -9.52
C GLY A 195 -2.70 0.76 -10.52
N SER A 196 -2.36 0.80 -11.84
CA SER A 196 -3.12 0.09 -12.88
C SER A 196 -2.93 -1.43 -12.90
N GLU A 197 -2.04 -1.96 -12.08
CA GLU A 197 -1.67 -3.38 -11.99
C GLU A 197 -1.22 -3.98 -13.34
N GLY A 198 -0.69 -3.13 -14.24
CA GLY A 198 -0.23 -3.52 -15.58
C GLY A 198 -1.35 -3.74 -16.59
N THR A 199 -2.61 -3.43 -16.26
CA THR A 199 -3.76 -3.60 -17.17
C THR A 199 -3.82 -2.54 -18.27
N LEU A 200 -3.23 -1.36 -18.06
CA LEU A 200 -3.21 -0.27 -19.03
C LEU A 200 -1.96 -0.26 -19.92
N GLY A 201 -0.86 -0.88 -19.48
CA GLY A 201 0.37 -0.90 -20.26
C GLY A 201 1.55 -1.50 -19.51
N PHE A 202 2.65 -1.68 -20.22
CA PHE A 202 3.93 -2.15 -19.68
C PHE A 202 4.82 -0.95 -19.35
N VAL A 203 5.03 -0.69 -18.06
CA VAL A 203 5.98 0.33 -17.58
C VAL A 203 7.40 -0.22 -17.65
N SER A 204 8.27 0.39 -18.46
CA SER A 204 9.65 -0.05 -18.65
C SER A 204 10.67 0.71 -17.79
N GLU A 205 10.42 1.99 -17.53
CA GLU A 205 11.29 2.90 -16.78
C GLU A 205 10.45 3.98 -16.11
N VAL A 206 10.84 4.39 -14.90
CA VAL A 206 10.26 5.53 -14.20
C VAL A 206 11.36 6.44 -13.66
N LYS A 207 11.05 7.72 -13.51
CA LYS A 207 11.82 8.67 -12.74
C LYS A 207 11.00 9.09 -11.55
N LEU A 208 11.57 8.96 -10.35
CA LEU A 208 10.94 9.31 -9.09
C LEU A 208 11.72 10.45 -8.41
N ALA A 209 11.01 11.30 -7.67
CA ALA A 209 11.63 12.14 -6.67
C ALA A 209 12.23 11.27 -5.56
N VAL A 210 13.31 11.73 -4.95
CA VAL A 210 13.92 11.09 -3.79
C VAL A 210 13.69 11.92 -2.54
N LEU A 211 13.63 11.23 -1.40
CA LEU A 211 13.41 11.79 -0.08
C LEU A 211 14.70 11.74 0.74
N ASP A 212 14.80 12.59 1.76
CA ASP A 212 15.86 12.49 2.74
C ASP A 212 15.62 11.25 3.64
N ASP A 213 16.69 10.48 3.90
CA ASP A 213 16.69 9.44 4.91
C ASP A 213 17.29 10.03 6.19
N LEU A 214 16.40 10.40 7.10
CA LEU A 214 16.76 11.15 8.31
C LEU A 214 17.60 10.28 9.25
N GLU A 215 18.69 10.84 9.77
CA GLU A 215 19.74 10.12 10.47
C GLU A 215 19.31 9.64 11.88
N PHE A 216 18.65 10.53 12.62
CA PHE A 216 18.28 10.25 14.00
C PHE A 216 16.86 9.69 14.04
N LYS A 217 16.70 8.50 14.64
CA LYS A 217 15.43 7.79 14.75
C LYS A 217 15.18 7.38 16.19
N ALA A 218 13.93 7.41 16.59
CA ALA A 218 13.46 6.90 17.86
C ALA A 218 12.15 6.15 17.64
N CYS A 219 11.94 5.10 18.43
CA CYS A 219 10.69 4.38 18.46
C CYS A 219 10.08 4.37 19.86
N ALA A 220 8.75 4.23 19.88
CA ALA A 220 8.00 3.98 21.10
C ALA A 220 7.08 2.79 20.90
N LEU A 221 7.02 1.89 21.90
CA LEU A 221 6.08 0.79 21.94
C LEU A 221 5.05 1.07 23.03
N LEU A 222 3.81 1.33 22.67
CA LEU A 222 2.74 1.83 23.53
C LEU A 222 1.64 0.78 23.67
N PHE A 223 1.29 0.43 24.91
CA PHE A 223 0.24 -0.56 25.18
C PHE A 223 -1.00 0.12 25.77
N PHE A 224 -2.16 -0.23 25.24
CA PHE A 224 -3.47 0.31 25.59
C PHE A 224 -4.40 -0.80 26.07
N ASP A 225 -5.27 -0.48 27.03
CA ASP A 225 -6.25 -1.42 27.57
C ASP A 225 -7.28 -1.88 26.51
N ASN A 226 -7.51 -1.04 25.49
CA ASN A 226 -8.46 -1.31 24.43
C ASN A 226 -8.16 -0.51 23.15
N ILE A 227 -8.81 -0.91 22.06
CA ILE A 227 -8.66 -0.31 20.74
C ILE A 227 -9.08 1.17 20.70
N ASN A 228 -10.08 1.60 21.50
CA ASN A 228 -10.53 3.01 21.49
C ASN A 228 -9.45 3.94 22.02
N ASN A 229 -8.78 3.56 23.12
CA ASN A 229 -7.67 4.35 23.69
C ASN A 229 -6.50 4.45 22.70
N ALA A 230 -6.17 3.35 22.01
CA ALA A 230 -5.18 3.35 20.95
C ALA A 230 -5.56 4.29 19.80
N ALA A 231 -6.78 4.15 19.26
CA ALA A 231 -7.26 4.96 18.15
C ALA A 231 -7.34 6.45 18.50
N ASN A 232 -7.80 6.81 19.71
CA ASN A 232 -7.81 8.20 20.16
C ASN A 232 -6.40 8.79 20.22
N THR A 233 -5.41 8.02 20.68
CA THR A 233 -4.01 8.46 20.69
C THR A 233 -3.47 8.59 19.25
N ILE A 234 -3.82 7.68 18.34
CA ILE A 234 -3.43 7.73 16.93
C ILE A 234 -4.00 8.98 16.24
N LYS A 235 -5.26 9.38 16.55
CA LYS A 235 -5.85 10.62 16.04
C LYS A 235 -5.03 11.86 16.42
N GLU A 236 -4.48 11.90 17.64
CA GLU A 236 -3.61 12.99 18.05
C GLU A 236 -2.25 12.95 17.33
N PHE A 237 -1.69 11.75 17.12
CA PHE A 237 -0.48 11.60 16.33
C PHE A 237 -0.65 12.00 14.85
N ALA A 238 -1.83 11.82 14.28
CA ALA A 238 -2.10 12.25 12.90
C ALA A 238 -2.15 13.76 12.70
N LYS A 239 -2.25 14.54 13.78
CA LYS A 239 -2.27 16.02 13.74
C LYS A 239 -0.86 16.63 13.74
N VAL A 240 0.17 15.80 13.93
CA VAL A 240 1.56 16.26 14.06
C VAL A 240 2.42 15.67 12.96
N ASP A 241 3.47 16.37 12.58
CA ASP A 241 4.36 16.03 11.45
C ASP A 241 5.63 15.26 11.88
N PHE A 242 5.88 15.18 13.18
CA PHE A 242 7.09 14.54 13.72
C PHE A 242 6.92 13.04 14.00
N VAL A 243 5.76 12.45 13.75
CA VAL A 243 5.52 11.01 13.79
C VAL A 243 5.49 10.47 12.36
N SER A 244 6.53 9.72 11.98
CA SER A 244 6.69 9.19 10.63
C SER A 244 5.93 7.88 10.40
N SER A 245 5.65 7.12 11.46
CA SER A 245 4.91 5.86 11.40
C SER A 245 4.19 5.56 12.72
N ALA A 246 3.00 4.96 12.62
CA ALA A 246 2.29 4.35 13.75
C ALA A 246 1.66 3.03 13.30
N GLU A 247 2.17 1.92 13.86
CA GLU A 247 1.74 0.57 13.53
C GLU A 247 0.87 0.01 14.66
N ILE A 248 -0.40 -0.25 14.37
CA ILE A 248 -1.32 -0.86 15.33
C ILE A 248 -1.28 -2.38 15.26
N MET A 249 -1.39 -3.04 16.42
CA MET A 249 -1.46 -4.49 16.57
C MET A 249 -2.53 -4.83 17.60
N ASP A 250 -3.49 -5.65 17.24
CA ASP A 250 -4.53 -6.13 18.16
C ASP A 250 -4.02 -7.22 19.11
N TYR A 251 -4.86 -7.63 20.07
CA TYR A 251 -4.52 -8.68 21.02
C TYR A 251 -4.11 -9.99 20.37
N ALA A 252 -4.82 -10.41 19.30
CA ALA A 252 -4.52 -11.65 18.60
C ALA A 252 -3.13 -11.60 17.94
N SER A 253 -2.76 -10.45 17.38
CA SER A 253 -1.41 -10.18 16.84
C SER A 253 -0.34 -10.25 17.94
N LEU A 254 -0.59 -9.64 19.10
CA LEU A 254 0.36 -9.66 20.22
C LEU A 254 0.52 -11.07 20.80
N LYS A 255 -0.58 -11.81 20.93
CA LYS A 255 -0.58 -13.21 21.37
C LYS A 255 0.23 -14.09 20.40
N ALA A 256 0.07 -13.90 19.10
CA ALA A 256 0.88 -14.58 18.10
C ALA A 256 2.37 -14.21 18.25
N ALA A 257 2.69 -12.93 18.42
CA ALA A 257 4.06 -12.45 18.60
C ALA A 257 4.72 -12.95 19.89
N SER A 258 3.95 -13.24 20.97
CA SER A 258 4.48 -13.74 22.23
C SER A 258 5.11 -15.14 22.16
N THR A 259 4.94 -15.84 21.01
CA THR A 259 5.63 -17.10 20.74
C THR A 259 7.14 -16.95 20.50
N TYR A 260 7.63 -15.71 20.29
CA TYR A 260 9.06 -15.41 20.19
C TYR A 260 9.66 -15.16 21.58
N ASP A 261 10.71 -15.91 21.93
CA ASP A 261 11.39 -15.80 23.23
C ASP A 261 11.89 -14.37 23.52
N GLU A 262 12.40 -13.69 22.49
CA GLU A 262 12.95 -12.33 22.58
C GLU A 262 11.90 -11.27 22.99
N LEU A 263 10.60 -11.59 22.87
CA LEU A 263 9.47 -10.71 23.12
C LEU A 263 8.67 -11.10 24.34
N ARG A 264 8.96 -12.25 24.92
CA ARG A 264 8.19 -12.85 26.01
C ARG A 264 8.03 -11.89 27.18
N ASP A 265 9.11 -11.24 27.62
CA ASP A 265 9.09 -10.34 28.78
C ASP A 265 8.30 -9.05 28.49
N ILE A 266 8.39 -8.53 27.26
CA ILE A 266 7.65 -7.34 26.82
C ILE A 266 6.16 -7.61 26.77
N LEU A 267 5.77 -8.83 26.35
CA LEU A 267 4.39 -9.26 26.10
C LEU A 267 3.80 -10.12 27.24
N ALA A 268 4.53 -10.33 28.36
CA ALA A 268 4.10 -11.22 29.44
C ALA A 268 2.76 -10.85 30.09
N ASP A 269 2.46 -9.54 30.17
CA ASP A 269 1.30 -9.01 30.91
C ASP A 269 0.11 -8.66 30.00
N ILE A 270 0.15 -9.02 28.70
CA ILE A 270 -0.94 -8.70 27.79
C ILE A 270 -2.21 -9.48 28.17
N LYS A 271 -3.34 -8.79 28.05
CA LYS A 271 -4.67 -9.35 28.31
C LYS A 271 -5.55 -9.20 27.08
N GLU A 272 -6.62 -10.00 27.02
CA GLU A 272 -7.63 -9.87 26.00
C GLU A 272 -8.16 -8.43 25.90
N GLY A 273 -8.29 -7.94 24.68
CA GLY A 273 -8.66 -6.55 24.38
C GLY A 273 -7.49 -5.57 24.33
N ASN A 274 -6.30 -5.92 24.83
CA ASN A 274 -5.14 -5.04 24.73
C ASN A 274 -4.77 -4.77 23.27
N THR A 275 -4.28 -3.57 23.04
CA THR A 275 -3.83 -3.11 21.73
C THR A 275 -2.45 -2.47 21.89
N CYS A 276 -1.54 -2.72 20.97
CA CYS A 276 -0.23 -2.10 20.95
C CYS A 276 -0.08 -1.20 19.74
N VAL A 277 0.62 -0.08 19.91
CA VAL A 277 1.00 0.84 18.82
C VAL A 277 2.50 1.04 18.85
N LEU A 278 3.18 0.71 17.76
CA LEU A 278 4.59 1.01 17.52
C LEU A 278 4.70 2.33 16.77
N ILE A 279 5.32 3.32 17.38
CA ILE A 279 5.52 4.67 16.85
C ILE A 279 6.97 4.83 16.40
N GLN A 280 7.19 5.51 15.28
CA GLN A 280 8.51 5.99 14.87
C GLN A 280 8.48 7.51 14.70
N SER A 281 9.53 8.16 15.20
CA SER A 281 9.87 9.56 14.93
C SER A 281 11.27 9.64 14.38
N GLU A 282 11.50 10.54 13.43
CA GLU A 282 12.81 10.73 12.83
C GLU A 282 13.09 12.22 12.60
N HIS A 283 14.37 12.61 12.69
CA HIS A 283 14.78 14.00 12.45
C HIS A 283 16.26 14.07 12.01
N SER A 284 16.62 15.17 11.31
CA SER A 284 18.02 15.46 10.95
C SER A 284 18.85 16.02 12.10
N ASN A 285 18.22 16.43 13.22
CA ASN A 285 18.84 16.99 14.41
C ASN A 285 18.42 16.19 15.64
N GLU A 286 19.37 15.72 16.45
CA GLU A 286 19.13 14.86 17.60
C GLU A 286 18.37 15.56 18.72
N LEU A 287 18.66 16.83 19.00
CA LEU A 287 17.94 17.60 20.04
C LEU A 287 16.46 17.76 19.70
N LYS A 288 16.17 17.96 18.41
CA LYS A 288 14.77 18.02 17.93
C LYS A 288 14.08 16.67 18.05
N LEU A 289 14.79 15.58 17.82
CA LEU A 289 14.26 14.25 18.07
C LEU A 289 13.91 14.04 19.54
N ASP A 290 14.75 14.50 20.47
CA ASP A 290 14.48 14.43 21.92
C ASP A 290 13.24 15.27 22.32
N GLU A 291 13.06 16.46 21.73
CA GLU A 291 11.83 17.23 21.89
C GLU A 291 10.61 16.47 21.39
N ASN A 292 10.71 15.80 20.22
CA ASN A 292 9.64 14.99 19.67
C ASN A 292 9.29 13.81 20.57
N ILE A 293 10.28 13.10 21.12
CA ILE A 293 10.05 12.00 22.07
C ILE A 293 9.26 12.51 23.30
N ASN A 294 9.57 13.69 23.82
CA ASN A 294 8.84 14.25 24.96
C ASN A 294 7.38 14.57 24.58
N LYS A 295 7.13 15.12 23.39
CA LYS A 295 5.78 15.34 22.88
C LYS A 295 5.02 14.03 22.66
N ILE A 296 5.68 12.97 22.17
CA ILE A 296 5.08 11.65 22.03
C ILE A 296 4.65 11.12 23.39
N LYS A 297 5.48 11.26 24.44
CA LYS A 297 5.12 10.88 25.82
C LYS A 297 3.88 11.61 26.34
N GLU A 298 3.77 12.92 26.03
CA GLU A 298 2.60 13.72 26.42
C GLU A 298 1.32 13.28 25.72
N ILE A 299 1.39 12.95 24.43
CA ILE A 299 0.26 12.45 23.65
C ILE A 299 -0.15 11.05 24.12
N SER A 300 0.81 10.22 24.55
CA SER A 300 0.62 8.80 24.88
C SER A 300 0.03 8.54 26.28
N LYS A 301 -0.52 9.51 26.97
CA LYS A 301 -0.99 9.38 28.37
C LYS A 301 -2.07 8.31 28.60
N LEU A 302 -2.77 7.88 27.54
CA LEU A 302 -3.75 6.78 27.62
C LEU A 302 -3.11 5.38 27.58
N ALA A 303 -1.81 5.29 27.29
CA ALA A 303 -1.09 4.02 27.34
C ALA A 303 -0.82 3.62 28.81
N TYR A 304 -1.18 2.40 29.19
CA TYR A 304 -0.90 1.89 30.53
C TYR A 304 0.55 1.43 30.71
N LYS A 305 1.24 1.13 29.60
CA LYS A 305 2.64 0.71 29.56
C LYS A 305 3.30 1.25 28.31
N SER A 306 4.52 1.76 28.41
CA SER A 306 5.23 2.34 27.27
C SER A 306 6.73 2.14 27.36
N TYR A 307 7.36 1.90 26.21
CA TYR A 307 8.80 1.83 26.05
C TYR A 307 9.25 2.84 25.00
N PHE A 308 10.41 3.45 25.21
CA PHE A 308 11.00 4.44 24.30
C PHE A 308 12.46 4.13 24.09
N SER A 309 12.93 4.11 22.84
CA SER A 309 14.34 3.89 22.54
C SER A 309 14.81 4.66 21.32
N LYS A 310 16.07 5.15 21.40
CA LYS A 310 16.92 5.59 20.29
C LYS A 310 17.93 4.50 19.90
N ASN A 311 18.02 3.42 20.67
CA ASN A 311 18.93 2.31 20.40
C ASN A 311 18.39 1.47 19.23
N LYS A 312 19.19 1.44 18.16
CA LYS A 312 18.82 0.74 16.93
C LYS A 312 18.52 -0.74 17.16
N ALA A 313 19.29 -1.44 18.00
CA ALA A 313 19.07 -2.86 18.25
C ALA A 313 17.72 -3.13 18.95
N GLU A 314 17.30 -2.25 19.87
CA GLU A 314 16.03 -2.36 20.58
C GLU A 314 14.85 -2.07 19.64
N TYR A 315 14.89 -0.96 18.92
CA TYR A 315 13.75 -0.65 18.04
C TYR A 315 13.69 -1.53 16.79
N ASP A 316 14.81 -2.07 16.30
CA ASP A 316 14.80 -3.08 15.23
C ASP A 316 14.10 -4.36 15.70
N LEU A 317 14.24 -4.74 16.99
CA LEU A 317 13.49 -5.85 17.57
C LEU A 317 11.98 -5.57 17.57
N TRP A 318 11.54 -4.36 17.94
CA TRP A 318 10.12 -3.98 17.89
C TRP A 318 9.57 -4.00 16.46
N TRP A 319 10.34 -3.49 15.50
CA TRP A 319 10.00 -3.60 14.09
C TRP A 319 9.96 -5.06 13.58
N LYS A 320 10.82 -5.93 14.13
CA LYS A 320 10.82 -7.35 13.80
C LYS A 320 9.50 -8.01 14.23
N ILE A 321 8.94 -7.63 15.42
CA ILE A 321 7.61 -8.09 15.86
C ILE A 321 6.59 -7.84 14.75
N ARG A 322 6.47 -6.59 14.35
CA ARG A 322 5.49 -6.15 13.35
C ARG A 322 5.66 -6.89 12.00
N LYS A 323 6.89 -7.02 11.54
CA LYS A 323 7.21 -7.69 10.27
C LYS A 323 7.03 -9.20 10.31
N ALA A 324 7.09 -9.81 11.48
CA ALA A 324 7.00 -11.25 11.66
C ALA A 324 5.56 -11.78 11.72
N LEU A 325 4.54 -10.93 11.84
CA LEU A 325 3.14 -11.37 12.02
C LEU A 325 2.66 -12.30 10.90
N LEU A 326 2.97 -12.00 9.63
CA LEU A 326 2.60 -12.85 8.51
C LEU A 326 3.32 -14.21 8.53
N PRO A 327 4.65 -14.30 8.67
CA PRO A 327 5.34 -15.58 8.87
C PRO A 327 4.84 -16.38 10.08
N ILE A 328 4.51 -15.70 11.20
CA ILE A 328 3.98 -16.35 12.41
C ILE A 328 2.62 -16.99 12.11
N ALA A 329 1.68 -16.22 11.57
CA ALA A 329 0.36 -16.74 11.20
C ALA A 329 0.48 -17.91 10.22
N ALA A 330 1.41 -17.83 9.26
CA ALA A 330 1.68 -18.91 8.32
C ALA A 330 2.21 -20.17 9.01
N SER A 331 3.04 -20.03 10.06
CA SER A 331 3.60 -21.20 10.78
C SER A 331 2.60 -21.86 11.74
N LEU A 332 1.66 -21.08 12.28
CA LEU A 332 0.67 -21.58 13.26
C LEU A 332 -0.59 -22.14 12.61
N ARG A 333 -0.78 -21.99 11.29
CA ARG A 333 -1.99 -22.46 10.60
C ARG A 333 -2.12 -23.97 10.61
N LYS A 334 -3.35 -24.46 10.51
CA LYS A 334 -3.63 -25.89 10.30
C LYS A 334 -3.05 -26.36 8.96
N ALA A 335 -2.55 -27.58 8.91
CA ALA A 335 -2.12 -28.21 7.66
C ALA A 335 -3.26 -28.25 6.64
N GLY A 336 -3.00 -27.85 5.40
CA GLY A 336 -4.00 -27.77 4.33
C GLY A 336 -4.72 -26.42 4.22
N SER A 337 -4.68 -25.57 5.26
CA SER A 337 -5.27 -24.24 5.18
C SER A 337 -4.40 -23.23 4.39
N THR A 338 -5.03 -22.21 3.85
CA THR A 338 -4.41 -21.14 3.06
C THR A 338 -4.26 -19.89 3.91
N VAL A 339 -3.09 -19.25 3.87
CA VAL A 339 -2.92 -17.92 4.49
C VAL A 339 -3.51 -16.88 3.55
N ILE A 340 -4.54 -16.19 4.02
CA ILE A 340 -5.12 -15.03 3.34
C ILE A 340 -4.71 -13.79 4.14
N THR A 341 -4.04 -12.87 3.47
CA THR A 341 -3.74 -11.56 4.02
C THR A 341 -4.32 -10.49 3.11
N GLU A 342 -5.13 -9.61 3.69
CA GLU A 342 -5.83 -8.56 2.99
C GLU A 342 -5.71 -7.25 3.74
N ASP A 343 -6.10 -6.17 3.07
CA ASP A 343 -6.08 -4.85 3.67
C ASP A 343 -7.31 -4.04 3.30
N VAL A 344 -7.66 -3.13 4.19
CA VAL A 344 -8.69 -2.12 3.98
C VAL A 344 -8.23 -0.79 4.57
N CYS A 345 -8.87 0.31 4.18
CA CYS A 345 -8.58 1.61 4.76
C CYS A 345 -9.85 2.29 5.25
N PHE A 346 -9.80 2.82 6.46
CA PHE A 346 -10.83 3.67 7.03
C PHE A 346 -10.32 5.12 7.15
N ASN A 347 -11.22 6.09 7.24
CA ASN A 347 -10.80 7.37 7.75
C ASN A 347 -10.32 7.19 9.20
N ILE A 348 -9.35 7.97 9.62
CA ILE A 348 -8.74 7.82 10.95
C ILE A 348 -9.76 7.99 12.08
N GLU A 349 -10.80 8.79 11.85
CA GLU A 349 -11.91 8.99 12.79
C GLU A 349 -12.72 7.70 13.02
N ASP A 350 -12.81 6.85 12.01
CA ASP A 350 -13.61 5.62 12.01
C ASP A 350 -12.75 4.37 12.33
N LEU A 351 -11.43 4.53 12.57
CA LEU A 351 -10.47 3.43 12.68
C LEU A 351 -10.87 2.39 13.74
N ALA A 352 -11.26 2.83 14.95
CA ALA A 352 -11.61 1.91 16.03
C ALA A 352 -12.87 1.10 15.70
N ASP A 353 -13.89 1.77 15.19
CA ASP A 353 -15.18 1.12 14.88
C ASP A 353 -15.06 0.24 13.65
N GLY A 354 -14.25 0.64 12.66
CA GLY A 354 -13.88 -0.18 11.52
C GLY A 354 -13.18 -1.48 11.94
N ILE A 355 -12.16 -1.41 12.83
CA ILE A 355 -11.48 -2.61 13.34
C ILE A 355 -12.44 -3.52 14.07
N LYS A 356 -13.30 -2.99 14.96
CA LYS A 356 -14.32 -3.79 15.68
C LYS A 356 -15.27 -4.49 14.71
N SER A 357 -15.75 -3.78 13.69
CA SER A 357 -16.63 -4.37 12.68
C SER A 357 -15.96 -5.54 11.94
N ILE A 358 -14.67 -5.44 11.62
CA ILE A 358 -13.92 -6.55 11.01
C ILE A 358 -13.75 -7.71 12.01
N GLN A 359 -13.47 -7.44 13.29
CA GLN A 359 -13.39 -8.48 14.32
C GLN A 359 -14.72 -9.21 14.50
N GLU A 360 -15.85 -8.49 14.50
CA GLU A 360 -17.20 -9.09 14.56
C GLU A 360 -17.46 -10.01 13.37
N LEU A 361 -17.00 -9.64 12.15
CA LEU A 361 -17.09 -10.52 10.99
C LEU A 361 -16.26 -11.78 11.16
N PHE A 362 -15.06 -11.69 11.75
CA PHE A 362 -14.25 -12.88 12.03
C PHE A 362 -14.98 -13.86 12.95
N TYR A 363 -15.58 -13.37 14.01
CA TYR A 363 -16.40 -14.22 14.91
C TYR A 363 -17.62 -14.80 14.17
N LYS A 364 -18.35 -13.98 13.41
CA LYS A 364 -19.53 -14.39 12.66
C LYS A 364 -19.24 -15.52 11.66
N TYR A 365 -18.08 -15.48 11.00
CA TYR A 365 -17.72 -16.43 9.96
C TYR A 365 -16.74 -17.52 10.44
N GLY A 366 -16.49 -17.63 11.75
CA GLY A 366 -15.69 -18.71 12.33
C GLY A 366 -14.17 -18.52 12.23
N PHE A 367 -13.71 -17.29 12.02
CA PHE A 367 -12.27 -16.93 11.99
C PHE A 367 -11.82 -16.17 13.24
N GLY A 368 -12.68 -16.03 14.28
CA GLY A 368 -12.38 -15.23 15.46
C GLY A 368 -11.13 -15.69 16.23
N ASP A 369 -10.88 -16.99 16.29
CA ASP A 369 -9.70 -17.54 16.99
C ASP A 369 -8.39 -17.41 16.19
N ASN A 370 -8.46 -17.22 14.87
CA ASN A 370 -7.34 -17.26 13.92
C ASN A 370 -7.10 -15.93 13.25
N GLY A 371 -8.04 -15.00 13.32
CA GLY A 371 -7.96 -13.68 12.70
C GLY A 371 -7.06 -12.77 13.51
N ILE A 372 -6.05 -12.19 12.87
CA ILE A 372 -5.20 -11.16 13.46
C ILE A 372 -5.33 -9.86 12.68
N ILE A 373 -5.32 -8.73 13.38
CA ILE A 373 -5.42 -7.38 12.79
C ILE A 373 -4.22 -6.54 13.20
N PHE A 374 -3.60 -5.91 12.22
CA PHE A 374 -2.51 -4.97 12.39
C PHE A 374 -2.51 -3.97 11.23
N GLY A 375 -1.73 -2.88 11.31
CA GLY A 375 -1.67 -2.00 10.14
C GLY A 375 -1.09 -0.62 10.39
N HIS A 376 -1.09 0.18 9.33
CA HIS A 376 -0.53 1.53 9.26
C HIS A 376 -1.55 2.54 9.76
N ALA A 377 -1.63 2.70 11.07
CA ALA A 377 -2.74 3.38 11.74
C ALA A 377 -2.84 4.88 11.41
N LEU A 378 -1.71 5.58 11.17
CA LEU A 378 -1.73 6.98 10.72
C LEU A 378 -2.46 7.17 9.39
N ALA A 379 -2.42 6.16 8.53
CA ALA A 379 -3.10 6.17 7.25
C ALA A 379 -4.52 5.56 7.32
N GLY A 380 -4.97 5.09 8.49
CA GLY A 380 -6.23 4.35 8.63
C GLY A 380 -6.24 2.99 7.95
N ASN A 381 -5.08 2.53 7.48
CA ASN A 381 -4.93 1.27 6.76
C ASN A 381 -4.68 0.12 7.75
N ILE A 382 -5.52 -0.87 7.71
CA ILE A 382 -5.39 -2.10 8.48
C ILE A 382 -5.24 -3.30 7.57
N HIS A 383 -4.37 -4.22 7.99
CA HIS A 383 -4.23 -5.55 7.40
C HIS A 383 -4.86 -6.57 8.32
N PHE A 384 -5.30 -7.65 7.76
CA PHE A 384 -5.71 -8.80 8.53
C PHE A 384 -5.20 -10.09 7.91
N ILE A 385 -5.06 -11.11 8.74
CA ILE A 385 -4.70 -12.46 8.31
C ILE A 385 -5.71 -13.43 8.87
N ILE A 386 -6.24 -14.29 8.01
CA ILE A 386 -7.06 -15.45 8.37
C ILE A 386 -6.52 -16.69 7.64
N THR A 387 -6.86 -17.87 8.13
CA THR A 387 -6.29 -19.12 7.61
C THR A 387 -7.37 -20.16 7.28
N PRO A 388 -8.26 -19.89 6.30
CA PRO A 388 -9.30 -20.84 5.89
C PRO A 388 -8.74 -22.08 5.20
N ASP A 389 -9.39 -23.22 5.34
CA ASP A 389 -9.24 -24.36 4.44
C ASP A 389 -10.17 -24.18 3.24
N LEU A 390 -9.60 -23.73 2.12
CA LEU A 390 -10.38 -23.46 0.90
C LEU A 390 -10.87 -24.75 0.20
N ASN A 391 -10.41 -25.93 0.60
CA ASN A 391 -10.94 -27.22 0.14
C ASN A 391 -12.18 -27.63 0.95
N ASN A 392 -12.40 -27.04 2.13
CA ASN A 392 -13.61 -27.21 2.91
C ASN A 392 -14.69 -26.24 2.40
N LYS A 393 -15.80 -26.79 1.85
CA LYS A 393 -16.84 -25.96 1.25
C LYS A 393 -17.44 -24.93 2.22
N LEU A 394 -17.64 -25.31 3.49
CA LEU A 394 -18.18 -24.39 4.50
C LEU A 394 -17.21 -23.22 4.77
N GLU A 395 -15.93 -23.49 4.94
CA GLU A 395 -14.93 -22.45 5.18
C GLU A 395 -14.75 -21.57 3.94
N PHE A 396 -14.82 -22.13 2.74
CA PHE A 396 -14.82 -21.38 1.48
C PHE A 396 -16.03 -20.44 1.36
N ASP A 397 -17.23 -20.94 1.66
CA ASP A 397 -18.46 -20.14 1.61
C ASP A 397 -18.42 -19.04 2.69
N ASN A 398 -17.93 -19.34 3.91
CA ASN A 398 -17.73 -18.38 4.99
C ASN A 398 -16.75 -17.29 4.60
N PHE A 399 -15.62 -17.65 4.00
CA PHE A 399 -14.63 -16.68 3.50
C PHE A 399 -15.23 -15.78 2.41
N SER A 400 -15.95 -16.35 1.46
CA SER A 400 -16.60 -15.59 0.38
C SER A 400 -17.62 -14.59 0.92
N ASN A 401 -18.43 -15.00 1.90
CA ASN A 401 -19.40 -14.13 2.55
C ASN A 401 -18.72 -13.05 3.41
N LEU A 402 -17.63 -13.39 4.11
CA LEU A 402 -16.82 -12.43 4.86
C LEU A 402 -16.32 -11.31 3.95
N VAL A 403 -15.69 -11.64 2.81
CA VAL A 403 -15.17 -10.64 1.87
C VAL A 403 -16.28 -9.74 1.34
N LYS A 404 -17.44 -10.32 0.99
CA LYS A 404 -18.60 -9.56 0.50
C LYS A 404 -19.14 -8.59 1.56
N GLU A 405 -19.33 -9.06 2.79
CA GLU A 405 -19.89 -8.23 3.87
C GLU A 405 -18.89 -7.17 4.33
N MET A 406 -17.60 -7.53 4.42
CA MET A 406 -16.52 -6.59 4.69
C MET A 406 -16.48 -5.47 3.65
N SER A 407 -16.59 -5.80 2.35
CA SER A 407 -16.62 -4.79 1.30
C SER A 407 -17.77 -3.79 1.48
N ASN A 408 -18.96 -4.25 1.86
CA ASN A 408 -20.11 -3.38 2.14
C ASN A 408 -19.88 -2.50 3.39
N ILE A 409 -19.33 -3.08 4.46
CA ILE A 409 -19.03 -2.34 5.70
C ILE A 409 -18.00 -1.25 5.42
N VAL A 410 -16.88 -1.58 4.78
CA VAL A 410 -15.84 -0.60 4.45
C VAL A 410 -16.38 0.53 3.57
N ALA A 411 -17.17 0.18 2.55
CA ALA A 411 -17.81 1.17 1.68
C ALA A 411 -18.78 2.08 2.45
N SER A 412 -19.54 1.55 3.43
CA SER A 412 -20.48 2.34 4.25
C SER A 412 -19.79 3.38 5.14
N TYR A 413 -18.55 3.12 5.58
CA TYR A 413 -17.67 4.11 6.24
C TYR A 413 -17.03 5.11 5.26
N GLY A 414 -17.26 4.98 3.94
CA GLY A 414 -16.55 5.75 2.93
C GLY A 414 -15.06 5.39 2.81
N GLY A 415 -14.68 4.22 3.35
CA GLY A 415 -13.33 3.68 3.31
C GLY A 415 -12.91 3.13 1.95
N SER A 416 -11.75 2.50 1.87
CA SER A 416 -11.27 1.79 0.68
C SER A 416 -11.16 0.29 0.95
N ILE A 417 -11.73 -0.51 0.05
CA ILE A 417 -11.73 -1.98 0.14
C ILE A 417 -10.32 -2.55 -0.09
N LYS A 418 -9.47 -1.78 -0.77
CA LYS A 418 -8.03 -2.05 -0.95
C LYS A 418 -7.21 -0.80 -0.69
N ALA A 419 -6.42 -0.83 0.36
CA ALA A 419 -5.56 0.29 0.73
C ALA A 419 -4.27 0.34 -0.10
N GLU A 420 -3.51 -0.77 -0.13
CA GLU A 420 -2.20 -0.85 -0.77
C GLU A 420 -1.93 -2.18 -1.51
N HIS A 421 -2.75 -3.24 -1.29
CA HIS A 421 -2.51 -4.54 -1.92
C HIS A 421 -2.96 -4.61 -3.38
N GLY A 422 -3.66 -3.59 -3.88
CA GLY A 422 -4.22 -3.54 -5.23
C GLY A 422 -5.54 -4.32 -5.35
N THR A 423 -6.32 -3.97 -6.35
CA THR A 423 -7.64 -4.57 -6.60
C THR A 423 -7.54 -6.09 -6.83
N GLY A 424 -6.64 -6.51 -7.71
CA GLY A 424 -6.47 -7.90 -8.09
C GLY A 424 -7.75 -8.58 -8.54
N ARG A 425 -7.70 -9.91 -8.65
CA ARG A 425 -8.88 -10.73 -9.01
C ARG A 425 -9.89 -10.86 -7.87
N MET A 426 -9.40 -10.74 -6.60
CA MET A 426 -10.23 -10.96 -5.43
C MET A 426 -11.24 -9.83 -5.23
N VAL A 427 -10.85 -8.58 -5.43
CA VAL A 427 -11.68 -7.41 -5.13
C VAL A 427 -12.28 -6.76 -6.37
N ALA A 428 -11.83 -7.12 -7.58
CA ALA A 428 -12.42 -6.62 -8.82
C ALA A 428 -13.96 -6.65 -8.87
N PRO A 429 -14.66 -7.70 -8.37
CA PRO A 429 -16.11 -7.75 -8.33
C PRO A 429 -16.78 -6.70 -7.41
N PHE A 430 -16.02 -6.09 -6.52
CA PHE A 430 -16.52 -5.15 -5.51
C PHE A 430 -16.13 -3.69 -5.78
N VAL A 431 -15.46 -3.39 -6.90
CA VAL A 431 -15.07 -2.02 -7.26
C VAL A 431 -16.29 -1.10 -7.34
N GLU A 432 -17.39 -1.56 -7.95
CA GLU A 432 -18.64 -0.79 -8.03
C GLU A 432 -19.26 -0.53 -6.63
N VAL A 433 -19.10 -1.46 -5.68
CA VAL A 433 -19.58 -1.28 -4.29
C VAL A 433 -18.90 -0.10 -3.62
N GLU A 434 -17.60 0.07 -3.86
CA GLU A 434 -16.84 1.19 -3.29
C GLU A 434 -17.10 2.51 -4.00
N TRP A 435 -17.13 2.50 -5.33
CA TRP A 435 -17.12 3.70 -6.15
C TRP A 435 -18.51 4.17 -6.58
N GLY A 436 -19.52 3.28 -6.49
CA GLY A 436 -20.82 3.52 -7.08
C GLY A 436 -20.80 3.40 -8.61
N LYS A 437 -21.97 3.29 -9.21
CA LYS A 437 -22.15 3.01 -10.65
C LYS A 437 -21.47 4.05 -11.55
N GLN A 438 -21.55 5.32 -11.20
CA GLN A 438 -21.07 6.41 -12.05
C GLN A 438 -19.54 6.45 -12.17
N ALA A 439 -18.81 6.25 -11.05
CA ALA A 439 -17.36 6.20 -11.09
C ALA A 439 -16.81 4.87 -11.61
N TYR A 440 -17.65 3.81 -11.56
CA TYR A 440 -17.30 2.49 -12.07
C TYR A 440 -17.39 2.40 -13.59
N LEU A 441 -18.38 3.05 -14.22
CA LEU A 441 -18.58 3.07 -15.69
C LEU A 441 -17.58 3.97 -16.40
#